data_7ffd82500891cd883f8d19c33111b979
#
_entry.id   7ffd82500891cd883f8d19c33111b979
#
_cell.length_a   1.000
_cell.length_b   1.000
_cell.length_c   1.000
_cell.angle_alpha   90.00
_cell.angle_beta   90.00
_cell.angle_gamma   90.00
#
_symmetry.space_group_name_H-M   'P 1'
#
loop_
_entity.id
_entity.type
_entity.pdbx_description
1 polymer ?
#
loop_
_entity_poly.entity_id
_entity_poly.type
_entity_poly.pdbx_seq_one_letter_code
_entity_poly.pdbx_strand_id
1 'polypeptide(L)'
;MPDSDNFSLSGLLEELELEIEDREKSLDQKRTPLQTDKSANEPADAVVPPSTATADDWQFMGLLEGLEGSSTAETSMSRSKDRQSLEGMKRETREAAIQVPRPWPASDSQLVAFTSLASDANSAYRSYMEDGSLSLHPFEQGSGSSSDRWGFFAVYDGHGGREAVDYCEMRLHEQVALEMKTSSPLDALKTAFHKIDSQLGMYGAWNHGTTATVVLVQGTKAGRSLHIAHVGDSRAVLIDNIGCCRSLTKDHRPTDPEEAKHVTKGGGIVSGGRVGGDLAISRSLGDHRLKGKGLSCTPDLSTVSVASGHVLIVATDGLWDVVSDEDACRIVERSVEQAVGVHKNPTDVSEWLQQHTSQELVDEAKRLGSRDNVLVLTLFF
;
A
#
# COMPACT_ATOMS: atom_id res chain seq x y z
N MET A 1 2.11 -44.55 -29.00
CA MET A 1 2.34 -43.29 -28.28
C MET A 1 1.14 -42.41 -28.61
N PRO A 2 0.23 -42.15 -27.65
CA PRO A 2 -0.87 -41.21 -27.86
C PRO A 2 -0.41 -39.77 -27.57
N ASP A 3 -1.02 -38.86 -28.30
CA ASP A 3 -0.75 -37.44 -28.39
C ASP A 3 -0.88 -36.72 -27.04
N SER A 4 0.05 -35.80 -26.79
CA SER A 4 0.03 -34.87 -25.67
C SER A 4 -1.02 -33.80 -25.94
N ASP A 5 -2.15 -33.86 -25.24
CA ASP A 5 -3.17 -32.84 -25.24
C ASP A 5 -2.59 -31.52 -24.73
N ASN A 6 -2.54 -30.54 -25.61
CA ASN A 6 -2.20 -29.17 -25.38
C ASN A 6 -3.40 -28.53 -24.67
N PHE A 7 -3.43 -28.56 -23.34
CA PHE A 7 -4.38 -27.77 -22.55
C PHE A 7 -3.98 -26.29 -22.67
N SER A 8 -4.72 -25.55 -23.48
CA SER A 8 -4.57 -24.12 -23.63
C SER A 8 -5.27 -23.42 -22.47
N LEU A 9 -4.52 -22.60 -21.71
CA LEU A 9 -5.09 -21.75 -20.65
C LEU A 9 -6.22 -20.84 -21.15
N SER A 10 -6.20 -20.46 -22.45
CA SER A 10 -7.26 -19.69 -23.10
C SER A 10 -8.59 -20.44 -23.20
N GLY A 11 -8.58 -21.76 -23.39
CA GLY A 11 -9.80 -22.56 -23.45
C GLY A 11 -10.48 -22.72 -22.09
N LEU A 12 -9.69 -22.79 -21.00
CA LEU A 12 -10.22 -22.81 -19.64
C LEU A 12 -10.82 -21.45 -19.22
N LEU A 13 -10.27 -20.35 -19.74
CA LEU A 13 -10.80 -19.00 -19.48
C LEU A 13 -12.12 -18.75 -20.19
N GLU A 14 -12.28 -19.21 -21.43
CA GLU A 14 -13.54 -19.13 -22.17
C GLU A 14 -14.66 -19.98 -21.53
N GLU A 15 -14.34 -21.17 -21.03
CA GLU A 15 -15.31 -22.02 -20.30
C GLU A 15 -15.77 -21.34 -18.98
N LEU A 16 -14.83 -20.72 -18.24
CA LEU A 16 -15.14 -20.01 -17.02
C LEU A 16 -15.98 -18.73 -17.25
N GLU A 17 -15.72 -17.99 -18.33
CA GLU A 17 -16.53 -16.81 -18.69
C GLU A 17 -17.97 -17.21 -19.04
N LEU A 18 -18.17 -18.32 -19.73
CA LEU A 18 -19.50 -18.86 -20.04
C LEU A 18 -20.26 -19.33 -18.77
N GLU A 19 -19.59 -19.96 -17.82
CA GLU A 19 -20.22 -20.36 -16.55
C GLU A 19 -20.62 -19.16 -15.68
N ILE A 20 -19.86 -18.06 -15.72
CA ILE A 20 -20.19 -16.82 -15.01
C ILE A 20 -21.42 -16.15 -15.62
N GLU A 21 -21.50 -16.02 -16.95
CA GLU A 21 -22.68 -15.46 -17.62
C GLU A 21 -23.96 -16.26 -17.35
N ASP A 22 -23.88 -17.59 -17.31
CA ASP A 22 -25.04 -18.43 -17.03
C ASP A 22 -25.48 -18.37 -15.56
N ARG A 23 -24.55 -18.18 -14.62
CA ARG A 23 -24.87 -17.91 -13.20
C ARG A 23 -25.50 -16.55 -12.99
N GLU A 24 -25.04 -15.51 -13.64
CA GLU A 24 -25.65 -14.17 -13.56
C GLU A 24 -27.08 -14.17 -14.13
N LYS A 25 -27.30 -14.83 -15.26
CA LYS A 25 -28.64 -15.01 -15.83
C LYS A 25 -29.59 -15.81 -14.91
N SER A 26 -29.05 -16.78 -14.17
CA SER A 26 -29.82 -17.58 -13.19
C SER A 26 -30.18 -16.81 -11.93
N LEU A 27 -29.33 -15.86 -11.49
CA LEU A 27 -29.59 -15.01 -10.34
C LEU A 27 -30.62 -13.92 -10.62
N ASP A 28 -30.65 -13.39 -11.84
CA ASP A 28 -31.67 -12.41 -12.26
C ASP A 28 -33.07 -13.02 -12.39
N GLN A 29 -33.15 -14.30 -12.81
CA GLN A 29 -34.42 -15.03 -12.88
C GLN A 29 -35.05 -15.36 -11.51
N LYS A 30 -34.26 -15.31 -10.42
CA LYS A 30 -34.75 -15.56 -9.04
C LYS A 30 -35.14 -14.33 -8.27
N ARG A 31 -35.04 -13.14 -8.85
CA ARG A 31 -35.55 -11.88 -8.29
C ARG A 31 -37.02 -11.67 -8.67
N THR A 32 -37.93 -12.36 -7.99
CA THR A 32 -39.37 -12.02 -8.01
C THR A 32 -39.61 -10.91 -7.00
N PRO A 33 -40.44 -9.87 -7.31
CA PRO A 33 -40.72 -8.78 -6.38
C PRO A 33 -41.62 -9.27 -5.25
N LEU A 34 -41.23 -9.05 -4.01
CA LEU A 34 -42.08 -9.23 -2.85
C LEU A 34 -43.19 -8.15 -2.85
N GLN A 35 -44.41 -8.58 -2.98
CA GLN A 35 -45.59 -7.76 -2.75
C GLN A 35 -45.69 -7.40 -1.27
N THR A 36 -45.89 -6.12 -1.02
CA THR A 36 -46.21 -5.56 0.30
C THR A 36 -47.64 -5.82 0.64
N ASP A 37 -47.95 -6.62 1.65
CA ASP A 37 -49.24 -6.64 2.31
C ASP A 37 -49.15 -5.91 3.65
N LYS A 38 -50.02 -4.88 3.77
CA LYS A 38 -50.27 -4.12 5.00
C LYS A 38 -51.45 -4.75 5.73
N SER A 39 -51.25 -5.24 6.95
CA SER A 39 -52.32 -5.21 7.94
C SER A 39 -51.80 -5.21 9.36
N ALA A 40 -52.44 -4.37 10.16
CA ALA A 40 -52.15 -4.00 11.53
C ALA A 40 -52.25 -5.14 12.55
N ASN A 41 -51.47 -5.00 13.65
CA ASN A 41 -52.05 -4.92 15.03
C ASN A 41 -50.90 -4.77 16.05
N GLU A 42 -51.01 -3.71 16.86
CA GLU A 42 -50.41 -3.53 18.18
C GLU A 42 -51.35 -4.14 19.26
N PRO A 43 -51.01 -4.10 20.58
CA PRO A 43 -49.74 -4.37 21.32
C PRO A 43 -49.93 -5.38 22.48
N ALA A 44 -48.88 -5.80 23.15
CA ALA A 44 -48.99 -6.28 24.54
C ALA A 44 -47.65 -6.14 25.31
N ASP A 45 -47.67 -5.22 26.28
CA ASP A 45 -47.10 -5.13 27.63
C ASP A 45 -45.76 -5.86 27.97
N ALA A 46 -44.78 -5.05 28.21
CA ALA A 46 -44.13 -4.68 29.47
C ALA A 46 -43.79 -5.80 30.48
N VAL A 47 -42.51 -6.02 30.74
CA VAL A 47 -41.97 -6.18 32.11
C VAL A 47 -40.54 -5.63 32.15
N VAL A 48 -40.38 -4.57 32.94
CA VAL A 48 -39.09 -4.03 33.41
C VAL A 48 -38.83 -4.56 34.80
N PRO A 49 -37.64 -5.02 35.18
CA PRO A 49 -37.22 -5.04 36.55
C PRO A 49 -36.16 -3.95 36.85
N PRO A 50 -36.08 -3.53 38.10
CA PRO A 50 -35.62 -2.22 38.50
C PRO A 50 -34.12 -2.07 38.73
N SER A 51 -33.72 -0.81 38.57
CA SER A 51 -32.47 -0.20 39.06
C SER A 51 -32.28 -0.37 40.56
N THR A 52 -31.07 -0.64 40.97
CA THR A 52 -30.40 0.05 42.11
C THR A 52 -28.93 -0.39 42.18
N ALA A 53 -28.01 0.53 41.94
CA ALA A 53 -26.73 0.61 42.63
C ALA A 53 -26.29 2.06 42.62
N THR A 54 -26.26 2.61 43.82
CA THR A 54 -25.95 3.98 44.19
C THR A 54 -24.45 4.27 44.05
N ALA A 55 -24.17 5.51 43.69
CA ALA A 55 -22.85 6.12 43.81
C ALA A 55 -22.44 6.15 45.30
N ASP A 56 -21.36 5.45 45.64
CA ASP A 56 -20.49 5.68 46.79
C ASP A 56 -19.55 4.44 46.88
N ASP A 57 -18.34 4.58 46.33
CA ASP A 57 -17.15 3.86 46.72
C ASP A 57 -15.96 4.16 45.79
N TRP A 58 -15.40 5.34 45.88
CA TRP A 58 -14.01 5.61 45.53
C TRP A 58 -13.53 6.85 46.29
N GLN A 59 -13.40 6.73 47.61
CA GLN A 59 -12.51 7.54 48.43
C GLN A 59 -11.36 6.64 48.88
N PHE A 60 -10.21 6.82 48.28
CA PHE A 60 -8.90 6.71 48.95
C PHE A 60 -7.78 7.06 47.97
N MET A 61 -7.18 8.15 48.13
CA MET A 61 -5.78 8.56 48.09
C MET A 61 -5.67 10.04 47.67
N GLY A 62 -6.05 10.90 48.60
CA GLY A 62 -5.48 12.22 48.66
C GLY A 62 -4.30 12.19 49.61
N LEU A 63 -3.16 12.69 49.17
CA LEU A 63 -2.12 13.33 49.96
C LEU A 63 -0.93 13.64 49.07
N LEU A 64 -0.84 14.88 48.64
CA LEU A 64 0.38 15.71 48.62
C LEU A 64 0.03 17.07 47.97
N GLU A 65 -0.61 17.90 48.76
CA GLU A 65 -0.56 19.36 48.56
C GLU A 65 0.76 19.89 49.12
N GLY A 66 1.31 20.86 48.37
CA GLY A 66 2.21 21.82 48.96
C GLY A 66 3.61 21.85 48.37
N LEU A 67 3.79 22.71 47.36
CA LEU A 67 4.90 23.64 47.23
C LEU A 67 4.64 24.55 46.02
N GLU A 68 3.99 25.69 46.29
CA GLU A 68 4.00 26.84 45.38
C GLU A 68 5.38 27.47 45.34
N GLY A 69 5.84 27.84 44.13
CA GLY A 69 7.10 28.55 43.96
C GLY A 69 7.39 28.86 42.48
N SER A 70 6.79 29.93 41.99
CA SER A 70 7.23 30.79 40.89
C SER A 70 8.52 30.43 40.15
N SER A 71 8.42 29.94 38.90
CA SER A 71 9.35 30.21 37.76
C SER A 71 8.96 29.43 36.50
N THR A 72 7.95 29.86 35.75
CA THR A 72 7.56 29.17 34.51
C THR A 72 7.47 30.08 33.27
N ALA A 73 7.95 31.29 33.29
CA ALA A 73 7.88 32.19 32.13
C ALA A 73 9.19 32.29 31.32
N GLU A 74 10.35 31.99 31.88
CA GLU A 74 11.64 32.13 31.17
C GLU A 74 12.13 30.84 30.49
N THR A 75 11.67 29.67 30.94
CA THR A 75 12.13 28.36 30.39
C THR A 75 11.45 27.96 29.06
N SER A 76 10.28 28.54 28.76
CA SER A 76 9.58 28.25 27.49
C SER A 76 10.13 29.05 26.32
N MET A 77 10.65 30.25 26.54
CA MET A 77 11.24 31.10 25.48
C MET A 77 12.63 30.62 25.04
N SER A 78 13.43 30.05 25.93
CA SER A 78 14.75 29.52 25.61
C SER A 78 14.62 28.24 24.80
N ARG A 79 13.70 27.32 25.17
CA ARG A 79 13.46 26.07 24.43
C ARG A 79 12.92 26.28 23.02
N SER A 80 12.14 27.34 22.76
CA SER A 80 11.66 27.65 21.42
C SER A 80 12.74 28.23 20.52
N LYS A 81 13.66 29.05 21.07
CA LYS A 81 14.79 29.58 20.31
C LYS A 81 15.83 28.51 19.98
N ASP A 82 16.11 27.61 20.92
CA ASP A 82 17.04 26.50 20.70
C ASP A 82 16.47 25.48 19.65
N ARG A 83 15.16 25.26 19.65
CA ARG A 83 14.50 24.40 18.66
C ARG A 83 14.53 25.03 17.27
N GLN A 84 14.25 26.33 17.14
CA GLN A 84 14.35 27.06 15.87
C GLN A 84 15.79 27.15 15.37
N SER A 85 16.77 27.31 16.27
CA SER A 85 18.20 27.30 15.94
C SER A 85 18.67 25.91 15.47
N LEU A 86 18.21 24.82 16.11
CA LEU A 86 18.52 23.45 15.69
C LEU A 86 17.85 23.07 14.35
N GLU A 87 16.63 23.56 14.10
CA GLU A 87 15.95 23.36 12.81
C GLU A 87 16.61 24.21 11.72
N GLY A 88 17.07 25.43 12.03
CA GLY A 88 17.85 26.27 11.13
C GLY A 88 19.20 25.63 10.78
N MET A 89 19.94 25.14 11.77
CA MET A 89 21.21 24.43 11.54
C MET A 89 21.02 23.12 10.76
N LYS A 90 19.93 22.37 11.01
CA LYS A 90 19.59 21.18 10.22
C LYS A 90 19.19 21.53 8.80
N ARG A 91 18.63 22.72 8.57
CA ARG A 91 18.28 23.21 7.23
C ARG A 91 19.54 23.68 6.48
N GLU A 92 20.43 24.43 7.13
CA GLU A 92 21.70 24.87 6.54
C GLU A 92 22.66 23.71 6.27
N THR A 93 22.73 22.69 7.12
CA THR A 93 23.51 21.47 6.85
C THR A 93 22.90 20.61 5.75
N ARG A 94 21.58 20.69 5.49
CA ARG A 94 20.93 20.03 4.35
C ARG A 94 21.15 20.78 3.03
N GLU A 95 21.23 22.10 3.04
CA GLU A 95 21.52 22.90 1.82
C GLU A 95 22.96 22.74 1.32
N ALA A 96 23.88 22.26 2.17
CA ALA A 96 25.24 21.88 1.79
C ALA A 96 25.41 20.40 1.39
N ALA A 97 24.30 19.64 1.33
CA ALA A 97 24.35 18.29 0.79
C ALA A 97 24.82 18.37 -0.68
N ILE A 98 25.95 17.75 -0.98
CA ILE A 98 26.49 17.63 -2.33
C ILE A 98 25.37 17.02 -3.17
N GLN A 99 24.81 17.81 -4.09
CA GLN A 99 23.84 17.30 -5.05
C GLN A 99 24.56 16.29 -5.93
N VAL A 100 24.32 15.01 -5.71
CA VAL A 100 24.83 13.96 -6.59
C VAL A 100 24.16 14.16 -7.95
N PRO A 101 24.94 14.39 -9.01
CA PRO A 101 24.35 14.51 -10.35
C PRO A 101 23.57 13.25 -10.66
N ARG A 102 22.31 13.40 -11.06
CA ARG A 102 21.44 12.29 -11.48
C ARG A 102 21.44 12.20 -12.99
N PRO A 103 22.42 11.48 -13.58
CA PRO A 103 22.77 11.60 -14.99
C PRO A 103 21.91 10.77 -15.91
N TRP A 104 20.89 10.06 -15.39
CA TRP A 104 19.99 9.33 -16.28
C TRP A 104 19.18 10.30 -17.12
N PRO A 105 18.99 9.98 -18.40
CA PRO A 105 18.34 10.88 -19.33
C PRO A 105 16.88 11.04 -18.97
N ALA A 106 16.55 12.18 -18.38
CA ALA A 106 15.18 12.60 -18.22
C ALA A 106 14.69 13.15 -19.56
N SER A 107 14.26 12.27 -20.44
CA SER A 107 13.49 12.69 -21.61
C SER A 107 12.08 13.06 -21.14
N ASP A 108 11.61 14.27 -21.44
CA ASP A 108 10.20 14.67 -21.24
C ASP A 108 9.22 13.69 -21.94
N SER A 109 9.75 12.85 -22.84
CA SER A 109 9.00 11.80 -23.51
C SER A 109 8.88 10.51 -22.71
N GLN A 110 9.65 10.29 -21.63
CA GLN A 110 9.59 9.09 -20.80
C GLN A 110 8.85 9.35 -19.49
N LEU A 111 7.95 8.45 -19.09
CA LEU A 111 7.24 8.50 -17.80
C LEU A 111 8.18 8.18 -16.65
N VAL A 112 8.95 7.12 -16.81
CA VAL A 112 9.93 6.59 -15.91
C VAL A 112 11.20 6.38 -16.73
N ALA A 113 12.34 6.81 -16.24
CA ALA A 113 13.60 6.63 -16.95
C ALA A 113 13.95 5.12 -17.03
N PHE A 114 13.88 4.43 -15.91
CA PHE A 114 14.01 2.98 -15.78
C PHE A 114 13.50 2.54 -14.41
N THR A 115 13.37 1.22 -14.22
CA THR A 115 13.02 0.59 -12.94
C THR A 115 14.08 -0.41 -12.54
N SER A 116 14.27 -0.62 -11.25
CA SER A 116 15.01 -1.74 -10.68
C SER A 116 14.05 -2.59 -9.85
N LEU A 117 14.12 -3.90 -10.01
CA LEU A 117 13.29 -4.86 -9.27
C LEU A 117 14.20 -5.96 -8.72
N ALA A 118 14.05 -6.26 -7.46
CA ALA A 118 14.67 -7.42 -6.83
C ALA A 118 13.73 -8.06 -5.83
N SER A 119 13.82 -9.37 -5.70
CA SER A 119 13.05 -10.12 -4.72
C SER A 119 13.83 -11.33 -4.22
N ASP A 120 13.60 -11.72 -2.98
CA ASP A 120 14.18 -12.93 -2.37
C ASP A 120 13.12 -13.61 -1.50
N ALA A 121 12.86 -14.88 -1.77
CA ALA A 121 11.94 -15.67 -0.97
C ALA A 121 12.42 -15.88 0.46
N ASN A 122 13.68 -15.57 0.77
CA ASN A 122 14.32 -15.77 2.06
C ASN A 122 14.13 -17.21 2.59
N SER A 123 14.52 -18.16 1.76
CA SER A 123 14.23 -19.60 1.90
C SER A 123 14.75 -20.23 3.20
N ALA A 124 15.59 -19.51 3.97
CA ALA A 124 15.99 -19.92 5.32
C ALA A 124 14.79 -19.85 6.32
N TYR A 125 13.78 -19.05 6.04
CA TYR A 125 12.65 -18.78 6.93
C TYR A 125 11.28 -19.02 6.30
N ARG A 126 11.13 -18.83 4.99
CA ARG A 126 9.89 -19.00 4.24
C ARG A 126 10.01 -20.13 3.23
N SER A 127 8.97 -20.93 3.07
CA SER A 127 8.97 -22.10 2.18
C SER A 127 8.78 -21.73 0.71
N TYR A 128 8.16 -20.60 0.43
CA TYR A 128 7.89 -20.10 -0.92
C TYR A 128 7.72 -18.57 -0.92
N MET A 129 7.68 -17.98 -2.12
CA MET A 129 7.50 -16.55 -2.34
C MET A 129 6.03 -16.23 -2.46
N GLU A 130 5.49 -15.44 -1.54
CA GLU A 130 4.12 -14.93 -1.57
C GLU A 130 4.03 -13.49 -2.09
N ASP A 131 5.16 -12.75 -2.11
CA ASP A 131 5.20 -11.40 -2.68
C ASP A 131 5.11 -11.43 -4.19
N GLY A 132 4.53 -10.34 -4.75
CA GLY A 132 4.42 -10.14 -6.17
C GLY A 132 4.53 -8.70 -6.61
N SER A 133 4.73 -8.48 -7.91
CA SER A 133 4.78 -7.14 -8.49
C SER A 133 4.37 -7.12 -9.94
N LEU A 134 3.86 -5.97 -10.38
CA LEU A 134 3.54 -5.74 -11.78
C LEU A 134 4.04 -4.35 -12.20
N SER A 135 4.71 -4.28 -13.36
CA SER A 135 5.19 -3.05 -13.95
C SER A 135 4.79 -3.00 -15.42
N LEU A 136 3.91 -2.08 -15.77
CA LEU A 136 3.42 -1.86 -17.13
C LEU A 136 3.66 -0.41 -17.55
N HIS A 137 4.57 -0.19 -18.50
CA HIS A 137 4.74 1.10 -19.14
C HIS A 137 5.18 0.93 -20.60
N PRO A 138 4.44 1.45 -21.58
CA PRO A 138 3.17 2.18 -21.40
C PRO A 138 2.06 1.31 -20.78
N PHE A 139 1.18 1.95 -20.03
CA PHE A 139 -0.05 1.36 -19.54
C PHE A 139 -1.22 1.86 -20.40
N GLU A 140 -1.81 0.98 -21.18
CA GLU A 140 -2.87 1.32 -22.12
C GLU A 140 -4.23 1.36 -21.41
N GLN A 141 -4.86 2.52 -21.49
CA GLN A 141 -6.24 2.72 -21.02
C GLN A 141 -7.19 2.53 -22.18
N GLY A 142 -7.57 1.47 -22.66
CA GLY A 142 -8.49 1.30 -23.81
C GLY A 142 -9.10 2.59 -24.36
N SER A 143 -9.24 2.72 -25.64
CA SER A 143 -9.67 3.85 -26.53
C SER A 143 -10.19 5.15 -25.85
N GLY A 144 -9.30 5.98 -25.36
CA GLY A 144 -9.57 7.36 -24.99
C GLY A 144 -8.58 8.28 -25.68
N SER A 145 -9.04 9.38 -26.27
CA SER A 145 -8.21 10.38 -26.98
C SER A 145 -7.42 11.28 -26.03
N SER A 146 -6.91 10.75 -24.93
CA SER A 146 -6.05 11.49 -24.01
C SER A 146 -4.62 11.52 -24.54
N SER A 147 -4.03 12.72 -24.63
CA SER A 147 -2.60 12.89 -24.93
C SER A 147 -1.72 12.47 -23.73
N ASP A 148 -2.32 12.04 -22.64
CA ASP A 148 -1.62 11.65 -21.42
C ASP A 148 -1.06 10.23 -21.56
N ARG A 149 0.13 10.07 -21.04
CA ARG A 149 0.82 8.77 -21.01
C ARG A 149 0.72 8.21 -19.60
N TRP A 150 0.58 6.89 -19.48
CA TRP A 150 0.39 6.24 -18.22
C TRP A 150 1.35 5.07 -18.02
N GLY A 151 1.72 4.86 -16.77
CA GLY A 151 2.41 3.67 -16.31
C GLY A 151 1.69 3.13 -15.07
N PHE A 152 1.62 1.81 -14.94
CA PHE A 152 1.07 1.10 -13.79
C PHE A 152 2.18 0.31 -13.11
N PHE A 153 2.36 0.53 -11.81
CA PHE A 153 3.33 -0.17 -10.98
C PHE A 153 2.67 -0.61 -9.70
N ALA A 154 2.88 -1.85 -9.31
CA ALA A 154 2.26 -2.41 -8.11
C ALA A 154 3.19 -3.37 -7.39
N VAL A 155 3.12 -3.38 -6.07
CA VAL A 155 3.74 -4.35 -5.18
C VAL A 155 2.65 -4.96 -4.31
N TYR A 156 2.71 -6.26 -4.14
CA TYR A 156 1.79 -7.09 -3.40
C TYR A 156 2.56 -7.94 -2.41
N ASP A 157 2.10 -7.99 -1.17
CA ASP A 157 2.63 -8.84 -0.11
C ASP A 157 1.52 -9.83 0.28
N GLY A 158 1.70 -11.07 -0.11
CA GLY A 158 0.70 -12.12 0.03
C GLY A 158 0.83 -12.90 1.32
N HIS A 159 -0.29 -13.43 1.79
CA HIS A 159 -0.30 -14.33 2.93
C HIS A 159 -1.37 -15.41 2.81
N GLY A 160 -1.06 -16.57 3.42
CA GLY A 160 -1.97 -17.73 3.41
C GLY A 160 -2.05 -18.46 2.09
N GLY A 161 -1.13 -18.18 1.16
CA GLY A 161 -1.08 -18.68 -0.21
C GLY A 161 -0.90 -17.54 -1.21
N ARG A 162 -0.49 -17.87 -2.45
CA ARG A 162 -0.21 -16.88 -3.49
C ARG A 162 -1.45 -16.47 -4.31
N GLU A 163 -2.57 -17.16 -4.14
CA GLU A 163 -3.75 -17.04 -5.00
C GLU A 163 -4.30 -15.62 -5.09
N ALA A 164 -4.28 -14.88 -3.97
CA ALA A 164 -4.73 -13.48 -3.96
C ALA A 164 -3.75 -12.57 -4.72
N VAL A 165 -2.45 -12.80 -4.60
CA VAL A 165 -1.41 -12.06 -5.34
C VAL A 165 -1.51 -12.35 -6.83
N ASP A 166 -1.56 -13.63 -7.23
CA ASP A 166 -1.66 -14.03 -8.63
C ASP A 166 -2.90 -13.43 -9.30
N TYR A 167 -4.03 -13.40 -8.57
CA TYR A 167 -5.24 -12.77 -9.05
C TYR A 167 -5.08 -11.25 -9.22
N CYS A 168 -4.47 -10.56 -8.26
CA CYS A 168 -4.22 -9.13 -8.34
C CYS A 168 -3.23 -8.77 -9.45
N GLU A 169 -2.14 -9.53 -9.62
CA GLU A 169 -1.20 -9.35 -10.73
C GLU A 169 -1.90 -9.46 -12.09
N MET A 170 -2.82 -10.39 -12.21
CA MET A 170 -3.55 -10.66 -13.45
C MET A 170 -4.67 -9.66 -13.74
N ARG A 171 -5.41 -9.19 -12.73
CA ARG A 171 -6.70 -8.52 -12.94
C ARG A 171 -6.79 -7.07 -12.45
N LEU A 172 -6.00 -6.67 -11.45
CA LEU A 172 -6.16 -5.34 -10.87
C LEU A 172 -5.86 -4.23 -11.89
N HIS A 173 -4.81 -4.38 -12.68
CA HIS A 173 -4.45 -3.41 -13.72
C HIS A 173 -5.52 -3.30 -14.82
N GLU A 174 -6.12 -4.43 -15.24
CA GLU A 174 -7.22 -4.45 -16.22
C GLU A 174 -8.45 -3.73 -15.67
N GLN A 175 -8.81 -3.99 -14.40
CA GLN A 175 -9.93 -3.33 -13.74
C GLN A 175 -9.68 -1.82 -13.61
N VAL A 176 -8.45 -1.40 -13.25
CA VAL A 176 -8.09 0.03 -13.21
C VAL A 176 -8.22 0.66 -14.59
N ALA A 177 -7.71 0.03 -15.64
CA ALA A 177 -7.84 0.53 -17.03
C ALA A 177 -9.31 0.69 -17.45
N LEU A 178 -10.17 -0.24 -17.02
CA LEU A 178 -11.61 -0.17 -17.29
C LEU A 178 -12.27 1.02 -16.60
N GLU A 179 -12.00 1.22 -15.29
CA GLU A 179 -12.57 2.32 -14.52
C GLU A 179 -12.07 3.70 -14.98
N MET A 180 -10.82 3.80 -15.41
CA MET A 180 -10.23 5.04 -15.92
C MET A 180 -10.89 5.56 -17.20
N LYS A 181 -11.72 4.77 -17.88
CA LYS A 181 -12.50 5.23 -19.04
C LYS A 181 -13.59 6.25 -18.67
N THR A 182 -14.09 6.20 -17.43
CA THR A 182 -15.25 6.98 -16.98
C THR A 182 -15.03 7.74 -15.68
N SER A 183 -13.92 7.50 -14.98
CA SER A 183 -13.65 8.05 -13.65
C SER A 183 -12.29 8.73 -13.58
N SER A 184 -12.09 9.57 -12.55
CA SER A 184 -10.76 10.11 -12.23
C SER A 184 -9.79 8.99 -11.83
N PRO A 185 -8.47 9.19 -11.95
CA PRO A 185 -7.49 8.16 -11.59
C PRO A 185 -7.66 7.62 -10.17
N LEU A 186 -7.92 8.48 -9.20
CA LEU A 186 -8.13 8.06 -7.80
C LEU A 186 -9.45 7.31 -7.60
N ASP A 187 -10.53 7.75 -8.24
CA ASP A 187 -11.81 7.04 -8.18
C ASP A 187 -11.74 5.69 -8.88
N ALA A 188 -11.02 5.62 -10.02
CA ALA A 188 -10.77 4.38 -10.73
C ALA A 188 -10.01 3.38 -9.87
N LEU A 189 -8.92 3.80 -9.22
CA LEU A 189 -8.17 2.98 -8.29
C LEU A 189 -9.05 2.47 -7.14
N LYS A 190 -9.79 3.37 -6.49
CA LYS A 190 -10.70 3.01 -5.40
C LYS A 190 -11.71 1.95 -5.83
N THR A 191 -12.37 2.20 -6.96
CA THR A 191 -13.41 1.29 -7.48
C THR A 191 -12.81 -0.06 -7.87
N ALA A 192 -11.63 -0.07 -8.49
CA ALA A 192 -10.92 -1.29 -8.86
C ALA A 192 -10.58 -2.15 -7.63
N PHE A 193 -10.05 -1.54 -6.55
CA PHE A 193 -9.77 -2.26 -5.31
C PHE A 193 -11.02 -2.95 -4.74
N HIS A 194 -12.14 -2.25 -4.68
CA HIS A 194 -13.39 -2.84 -4.20
C HIS A 194 -13.92 -3.96 -5.10
N LYS A 195 -13.80 -3.81 -6.42
CA LYS A 195 -14.25 -4.84 -7.37
C LYS A 195 -13.38 -6.08 -7.31
N ILE A 196 -12.05 -5.90 -7.26
CA ILE A 196 -11.09 -7.02 -7.12
C ILE A 196 -11.31 -7.75 -5.80
N ASP A 197 -11.49 -7.02 -4.68
CA ASP A 197 -11.80 -7.64 -3.40
C ASP A 197 -13.09 -8.47 -3.46
N SER A 198 -14.14 -7.94 -4.08
CA SER A 198 -15.41 -8.65 -4.25
C SER A 198 -15.24 -9.92 -5.11
N GLN A 199 -14.44 -9.86 -6.17
CA GLN A 199 -14.13 -11.00 -7.03
C GLN A 199 -13.33 -12.06 -6.26
N LEU A 200 -12.31 -11.68 -5.50
CA LEU A 200 -11.56 -12.57 -4.62
C LEU A 200 -12.48 -13.32 -3.64
N GLY A 201 -13.50 -12.64 -3.10
CA GLY A 201 -14.52 -13.29 -2.27
C GLY A 201 -15.33 -14.33 -3.01
N MET A 202 -15.70 -14.08 -4.26
CA MET A 202 -16.42 -15.06 -5.10
C MET A 202 -15.55 -16.28 -5.44
N TYR A 203 -14.24 -16.09 -5.63
CA TYR A 203 -13.28 -17.17 -5.86
C TYR A 203 -12.85 -17.90 -4.58
N GLY A 204 -13.36 -17.50 -3.42
CA GLY A 204 -13.13 -18.22 -2.18
C GLY A 204 -11.86 -17.80 -1.42
N ALA A 205 -11.36 -16.60 -1.61
CA ALA A 205 -10.24 -16.03 -0.85
C ALA A 205 -10.64 -15.71 0.60
N TRP A 206 -10.99 -16.76 1.37
CA TRP A 206 -11.45 -16.64 2.74
C TRP A 206 -10.33 -16.47 3.76
N ASN A 207 -9.20 -17.16 3.55
CA ASN A 207 -8.07 -17.22 4.47
C ASN A 207 -6.75 -16.78 3.82
N HIS A 208 -6.78 -16.36 2.57
CA HIS A 208 -5.66 -15.78 1.86
C HIS A 208 -6.00 -14.36 1.43
N GLY A 209 -5.01 -13.52 1.49
CA GLY A 209 -5.12 -12.12 1.13
C GLY A 209 -3.79 -11.55 0.70
N THR A 210 -3.82 -10.27 0.39
CA THR A 210 -2.61 -9.54 0.00
C THR A 210 -2.73 -8.06 0.36
N THR A 211 -1.62 -7.45 0.72
CA THR A 211 -1.48 -6.00 0.63
C THR A 211 -1.51 -5.58 -0.84
N ALA A 212 -1.72 -4.32 -1.11
CA ALA A 212 -1.55 -3.77 -2.46
C ALA A 212 -1.11 -2.32 -2.37
N THR A 213 0.06 -2.00 -2.93
CA THR A 213 0.53 -0.64 -3.14
C THR A 213 0.65 -0.39 -4.63
N VAL A 214 -0.32 0.36 -5.18
CA VAL A 214 -0.42 0.66 -6.62
C VAL A 214 -0.03 2.11 -6.87
N VAL A 215 0.81 2.33 -7.86
CA VAL A 215 1.27 3.63 -8.32
C VAL A 215 0.95 3.79 -9.81
N LEU A 216 0.00 4.67 -10.13
CA LEU A 216 -0.21 5.13 -11.49
C LEU A 216 0.66 6.35 -11.74
N VAL A 217 1.54 6.27 -12.72
CA VAL A 217 2.35 7.39 -13.19
C VAL A 217 1.64 8.04 -14.37
N GLN A 218 1.24 9.30 -14.21
CA GLN A 218 0.66 10.12 -15.28
C GLN A 218 1.70 11.09 -15.81
N GLY A 219 1.92 11.10 -17.12
CA GLY A 219 2.71 12.10 -17.81
C GLY A 219 1.83 13.00 -18.68
N THR A 220 1.84 14.29 -18.36
CA THR A 220 1.13 15.33 -19.09
C THR A 220 2.11 16.36 -19.66
N LYS A 221 1.63 17.32 -20.42
CA LYS A 221 2.45 18.49 -20.85
C LYS A 221 2.90 19.37 -19.68
N ALA A 222 2.20 19.31 -18.54
CA ALA A 222 2.52 20.09 -17.34
C ALA A 222 3.53 19.42 -16.42
N GLY A 223 3.84 18.13 -16.64
CA GLY A 223 4.75 17.35 -15.80
C GLY A 223 4.25 15.96 -15.52
N ARG A 224 4.80 15.34 -14.46
CA ARG A 224 4.48 13.98 -14.02
C ARG A 224 3.83 13.98 -12.65
N SER A 225 2.83 13.12 -12.47
CA SER A 225 2.14 12.91 -11.21
C SER A 225 2.05 11.42 -10.90
N LEU A 226 2.15 11.08 -9.62
CA LEU A 226 1.87 9.75 -9.08
C LEU A 226 0.48 9.78 -8.46
N HIS A 227 -0.38 8.85 -8.84
CA HIS A 227 -1.64 8.57 -8.15
C HIS A 227 -1.47 7.24 -7.45
N ILE A 228 -1.59 7.22 -6.13
CA ILE A 228 -1.25 6.07 -5.28
C ILE A 228 -2.52 5.57 -4.61
N ALA A 229 -2.71 4.25 -4.63
CA ALA A 229 -3.71 3.54 -3.84
C ALA A 229 -3.00 2.46 -3.01
N HIS A 230 -3.32 2.39 -1.71
CA HIS A 230 -2.59 1.55 -0.78
C HIS A 230 -3.50 0.89 0.24
N VAL A 231 -3.33 -0.43 0.46
CA VAL A 231 -3.86 -1.21 1.57
C VAL A 231 -2.76 -2.13 2.13
N GLY A 232 -2.67 -2.23 3.44
CA GLY A 232 -1.70 -3.08 4.15
C GLY A 232 -0.50 -2.32 4.70
N ASP A 233 0.63 -2.95 4.81
CA ASP A 233 1.87 -2.43 5.41
C ASP A 233 3.10 -2.54 4.49
N SER A 234 2.91 -2.88 3.20
CA SER A 234 3.86 -2.51 2.16
C SER A 234 3.93 -0.99 2.09
N ARG A 235 5.03 -0.39 1.63
CA ARG A 235 5.21 1.07 1.72
C ARG A 235 5.83 1.65 0.45
N ALA A 236 5.49 2.92 0.17
CA ALA A 236 6.07 3.73 -0.90
C ALA A 236 6.80 4.94 -0.29
N VAL A 237 8.08 5.12 -0.63
CA VAL A 237 8.95 6.19 -0.13
C VAL A 237 9.59 6.93 -1.31
N LEU A 238 9.44 8.25 -1.34
CA LEU A 238 9.97 9.11 -2.39
C LEU A 238 11.25 9.80 -1.91
N ILE A 239 12.27 9.75 -2.74
CA ILE A 239 13.51 10.51 -2.62
C ILE A 239 13.48 11.62 -3.66
N ASP A 240 13.62 12.86 -3.24
CA ASP A 240 13.74 13.98 -4.18
C ASP A 240 15.18 14.13 -4.68
N ASN A 241 15.39 15.08 -5.60
CA ASN A 241 16.71 15.33 -6.21
C ASN A 241 17.74 16.01 -5.29
N ILE A 242 17.37 16.33 -4.05
CA ILE A 242 18.30 16.78 -3.01
C ILE A 242 18.47 15.74 -1.90
N GLY A 243 17.99 14.49 -2.11
CA GLY A 243 18.10 13.38 -1.14
C GLY A 243 17.12 13.46 0.03
N CYS A 244 16.07 14.31 -0.04
CA CYS A 244 15.06 14.36 1.01
C CYS A 244 14.11 13.17 0.87
N CYS A 245 13.95 12.44 1.97
CA CYS A 245 13.16 11.24 2.06
C CYS A 245 11.74 11.55 2.57
N ARG A 246 10.71 11.00 1.93
CA ARG A 246 9.33 11.18 2.34
C ARG A 246 8.49 9.93 2.08
N SER A 247 7.89 9.35 3.12
CA SER A 247 6.87 8.33 2.94
C SER A 247 5.63 8.90 2.23
N LEU A 248 5.11 8.17 1.25
CA LEU A 248 3.89 8.51 0.51
C LEU A 248 2.69 7.70 0.95
N THR A 249 2.90 6.63 1.71
CA THR A 249 1.87 5.76 2.30
C THR A 249 2.04 5.69 3.81
N LYS A 250 1.01 5.24 4.49
CA LYS A 250 1.02 4.95 5.93
C LYS A 250 0.58 3.51 6.13
N ASP A 251 1.36 2.75 6.87
CA ASP A 251 1.05 1.34 7.13
C ASP A 251 -0.30 1.18 7.83
N HIS A 252 -1.09 0.23 7.36
CA HIS A 252 -2.38 -0.09 7.94
C HIS A 252 -2.24 -1.23 8.95
N ARG A 253 -1.72 -0.91 10.14
CA ARG A 253 -1.52 -1.88 11.22
C ARG A 253 -2.53 -1.66 12.34
N PRO A 254 -3.17 -2.71 12.89
CA PRO A 254 -4.14 -2.58 13.99
C PRO A 254 -3.55 -1.98 15.28
N THR A 255 -2.22 -1.88 15.39
CA THR A 255 -1.52 -1.19 16.47
C THR A 255 -1.58 0.33 16.34
N ASP A 256 -1.85 0.87 15.14
CA ASP A 256 -2.13 2.29 14.96
C ASP A 256 -3.51 2.64 15.53
N PRO A 257 -3.63 3.68 16.36
CA PRO A 257 -4.90 4.04 16.99
C PRO A 257 -6.04 4.39 16.02
N GLU A 258 -5.73 4.97 14.85
CA GLU A 258 -6.74 5.31 13.85
C GLU A 258 -7.23 4.03 13.13
N GLU A 259 -6.33 3.13 12.79
CA GLU A 259 -6.68 1.83 12.20
C GLU A 259 -7.45 0.96 13.22
N ALA A 260 -7.05 0.95 14.49
CA ALA A 260 -7.80 0.26 15.56
C ALA A 260 -9.24 0.76 15.68
N LYS A 261 -9.46 2.09 15.59
CA LYS A 261 -10.80 2.69 15.55
C LYS A 261 -11.57 2.28 14.30
N HIS A 262 -10.88 2.21 13.15
CA HIS A 262 -11.48 1.76 11.89
C HIS A 262 -11.98 0.32 12.02
N VAL A 263 -11.15 -0.59 12.52
CA VAL A 263 -11.51 -2.00 12.78
C VAL A 263 -12.71 -2.09 13.73
N THR A 264 -12.68 -1.35 14.84
CA THR A 264 -13.78 -1.37 15.83
C THR A 264 -15.08 -0.83 15.25
N LYS A 265 -15.02 0.25 14.45
CA LYS A 265 -16.19 0.82 13.75
C LYS A 265 -16.77 -0.16 12.73
N GLY A 266 -15.94 -0.98 12.11
CA GLY A 266 -16.33 -2.07 11.23
C GLY A 266 -16.87 -3.31 11.95
N GLY A 267 -17.08 -3.25 13.26
CA GLY A 267 -17.62 -4.37 14.07
C GLY A 267 -16.57 -5.39 14.52
N GLY A 268 -15.27 -5.08 14.33
CA GLY A 268 -14.17 -5.96 14.71
C GLY A 268 -13.59 -5.67 16.08
N ILE A 269 -12.65 -6.51 16.46
CA ILE A 269 -11.89 -6.40 17.70
C ILE A 269 -10.40 -6.47 17.37
N VAL A 270 -9.61 -5.59 17.96
CA VAL A 270 -8.14 -5.69 17.94
C VAL A 270 -7.69 -6.42 19.21
N SER A 271 -7.00 -7.53 19.05
CA SER A 271 -6.46 -8.32 20.15
C SER A 271 -5.01 -8.70 19.86
N GLY A 272 -4.11 -8.40 20.79
CA GLY A 272 -2.68 -8.65 20.60
C GLY A 272 -2.08 -7.95 19.38
N GLY A 273 -2.60 -6.75 19.01
CA GLY A 273 -2.16 -6.02 17.80
C GLY A 273 -2.65 -6.62 16.48
N ARG A 274 -3.66 -7.50 16.51
CA ARG A 274 -4.19 -8.20 15.34
C ARG A 274 -5.71 -8.04 15.23
N VAL A 275 -6.23 -7.98 14.01
CA VAL A 275 -7.67 -8.01 13.72
C VAL A 275 -8.21 -9.40 14.04
N GLY A 276 -9.18 -9.47 14.96
CA GLY A 276 -9.75 -10.73 15.42
C GLY A 276 -8.76 -11.69 16.11
N GLY A 277 -7.56 -11.20 16.46
CA GLY A 277 -6.46 -12.01 16.99
C GLY A 277 -5.62 -12.75 15.94
N ASP A 278 -5.96 -12.60 14.64
CA ASP A 278 -5.36 -13.38 13.56
C ASP A 278 -4.39 -12.55 12.71
N LEU A 279 -4.86 -11.44 12.09
CA LEU A 279 -4.15 -10.73 11.04
C LEU A 279 -3.46 -9.46 11.57
N ALA A 280 -2.18 -9.26 11.22
CA ALA A 280 -1.36 -8.14 11.67
C ALA A 280 -1.63 -6.82 10.93
N ILE A 281 -2.37 -6.86 9.81
CA ILE A 281 -2.79 -5.69 9.03
C ILE A 281 -4.30 -5.45 9.21
N SER A 282 -4.72 -4.18 9.08
CA SER A 282 -6.13 -3.76 9.21
C SER A 282 -6.82 -3.60 7.86
N ARG A 283 -6.05 -3.65 6.76
CA ARG A 283 -6.56 -3.56 5.39
C ARG A 283 -5.82 -4.49 4.45
N SER A 284 -6.58 -5.20 3.61
CA SER A 284 -6.06 -6.11 2.57
C SER A 284 -7.08 -6.32 1.46
N LEU A 285 -6.68 -6.94 0.36
CA LEU A 285 -7.55 -7.57 -0.62
C LEU A 285 -7.64 -9.07 -0.29
N GLY A 286 -8.82 -9.68 -0.39
CA GLY A 286 -9.04 -11.04 0.11
C GLY A 286 -9.39 -11.09 1.60
N ASP A 287 -8.99 -12.14 2.31
CA ASP A 287 -9.25 -12.35 3.75
C ASP A 287 -10.73 -12.24 4.14
N HIS A 288 -11.62 -12.77 3.32
CA HIS A 288 -13.06 -12.54 3.46
C HIS A 288 -13.65 -13.05 4.78
N ARG A 289 -12.97 -13.97 5.48
CA ARG A 289 -13.32 -14.39 6.83
C ARG A 289 -13.26 -13.25 7.85
N LEU A 290 -12.43 -12.23 7.57
CA LEU A 290 -12.21 -11.10 8.48
C LEU A 290 -12.92 -9.81 8.05
N LYS A 291 -13.47 -9.73 6.83
CA LYS A 291 -14.19 -8.52 6.36
C LYS A 291 -15.37 -8.16 7.27
N GLY A 292 -16.15 -9.15 7.72
CA GLY A 292 -17.20 -8.95 8.73
C GLY A 292 -16.70 -8.66 10.15
N LYS A 293 -15.38 -8.65 10.37
CA LYS A 293 -14.71 -8.36 11.65
C LYS A 293 -13.85 -7.09 11.57
N GLY A 294 -14.21 -6.16 10.71
CA GLY A 294 -13.61 -4.83 10.62
C GLY A 294 -12.38 -4.72 9.70
N LEU A 295 -11.94 -5.81 9.04
CA LEU A 295 -10.94 -5.72 8.00
C LEU A 295 -11.50 -4.98 6.79
N SER A 296 -10.75 -4.06 6.19
CA SER A 296 -11.18 -3.24 5.06
C SER A 296 -10.35 -3.50 3.80
N CYS A 297 -10.97 -3.35 2.62
CA CYS A 297 -10.27 -3.28 1.34
C CYS A 297 -10.20 -1.84 0.79
N THR A 298 -10.72 -0.86 1.54
CA THR A 298 -10.74 0.54 1.10
C THR A 298 -9.34 1.13 1.14
N PRO A 299 -8.77 1.54 -0.01
CA PRO A 299 -7.42 2.06 -0.05
C PRO A 299 -7.34 3.49 0.47
N ASP A 300 -6.21 3.84 1.07
CA ASP A 300 -5.77 5.22 1.16
C ASP A 300 -5.32 5.69 -0.23
N LEU A 301 -5.66 6.93 -0.54
CA LEU A 301 -5.44 7.53 -1.85
C LEU A 301 -4.65 8.83 -1.73
N SER A 302 -3.64 9.00 -2.58
CA SER A 302 -2.87 10.24 -2.62
C SER A 302 -2.43 10.58 -4.05
N THR A 303 -2.12 11.86 -4.27
CA THR A 303 -1.52 12.34 -5.53
C THR A 303 -0.31 13.20 -5.21
N VAL A 304 0.81 12.92 -5.87
CA VAL A 304 2.08 13.61 -5.66
C VAL A 304 2.72 13.94 -7.01
N SER A 305 3.20 15.17 -7.17
CA SER A 305 4.00 15.55 -8.35
C SER A 305 5.43 15.06 -8.20
N VAL A 306 6.01 14.57 -9.29
CA VAL A 306 7.41 14.14 -9.35
C VAL A 306 8.15 14.84 -10.46
N ALA A 307 9.44 15.11 -10.21
CA ALA A 307 10.35 15.72 -11.15
C ALA A 307 11.41 14.72 -11.64
N SER A 308 12.13 15.09 -12.68
CA SER A 308 13.32 14.32 -13.08
C SER A 308 14.34 14.29 -11.95
N GLY A 309 14.98 13.15 -11.75
CA GLY A 309 15.92 12.90 -10.68
C GLY A 309 15.29 12.40 -9.37
N HIS A 310 13.95 12.38 -9.23
CA HIS A 310 13.32 11.70 -8.11
C HIS A 310 13.45 10.19 -8.24
N VAL A 311 13.49 9.49 -7.10
CA VAL A 311 13.44 8.02 -7.03
C VAL A 311 12.32 7.61 -6.10
N LEU A 312 11.49 6.65 -6.52
CA LEU A 312 10.44 6.06 -5.69
C LEU A 312 10.81 4.63 -5.34
N ILE A 313 10.80 4.30 -4.07
CA ILE A 313 10.94 2.93 -3.56
C ILE A 313 9.55 2.43 -3.20
N VAL A 314 9.14 1.27 -3.71
CA VAL A 314 7.92 0.55 -3.29
C VAL A 314 8.35 -0.85 -2.88
N ALA A 315 8.07 -1.25 -1.65
CA ALA A 315 8.52 -2.54 -1.14
C ALA A 315 7.53 -3.15 -0.14
N THR A 316 7.65 -4.45 0.07
CA THR A 316 6.95 -5.23 1.08
C THR A 316 7.55 -5.02 2.48
N ASP A 317 6.85 -5.46 3.52
CA ASP A 317 7.28 -5.29 4.90
C ASP A 317 8.55 -6.10 5.24
N GLY A 318 8.88 -7.11 4.42
CA GLY A 318 10.16 -7.80 4.51
C GLY A 318 11.37 -6.86 4.42
N LEU A 319 11.23 -5.71 3.74
CA LEU A 319 12.18 -4.60 3.81
C LEU A 319 11.91 -3.69 5.00
N TRP A 320 10.67 -3.17 5.12
CA TRP A 320 10.35 -2.04 5.99
C TRP A 320 10.33 -2.38 7.48
N ASP A 321 10.20 -3.65 7.85
CA ASP A 321 10.26 -4.08 9.25
C ASP A 321 11.70 -4.01 9.83
N VAL A 322 12.71 -3.96 8.98
CA VAL A 322 14.13 -3.98 9.42
C VAL A 322 14.96 -2.80 8.88
N VAL A 323 14.49 -2.12 7.83
CA VAL A 323 15.16 -0.97 7.21
C VAL A 323 14.27 0.26 7.36
N SER A 324 14.80 1.33 7.97
CA SER A 324 14.06 2.60 8.07
C SER A 324 13.97 3.31 6.71
N ASP A 325 12.99 4.21 6.56
CA ASP A 325 12.83 5.03 5.35
C ASP A 325 14.13 5.78 5.03
N GLU A 326 14.77 6.37 6.06
CA GLU A 326 16.02 7.11 5.90
C GLU A 326 17.21 6.22 5.53
N ASP A 327 17.27 4.98 6.06
CA ASP A 327 18.34 4.03 5.69
C ASP A 327 18.16 3.56 4.26
N ALA A 328 16.94 3.24 3.83
CA ALA A 328 16.64 2.86 2.46
C ALA A 328 17.03 3.99 1.48
N CYS A 329 16.68 5.24 1.80
CA CYS A 329 17.07 6.40 1.00
C CYS A 329 18.59 6.54 0.91
N ARG A 330 19.33 6.36 2.02
CA ARG A 330 20.80 6.41 2.03
C ARG A 330 21.43 5.30 1.19
N ILE A 331 20.82 4.12 1.15
CA ILE A 331 21.30 3.02 0.30
C ILE A 331 21.15 3.41 -1.16
N VAL A 332 19.98 3.91 -1.57
CA VAL A 332 19.73 4.36 -2.96
C VAL A 332 20.69 5.49 -3.35
N GLU A 333 20.89 6.50 -2.50
CA GLU A 333 21.84 7.58 -2.78
C GLU A 333 23.28 7.05 -2.95
N ARG A 334 23.71 6.14 -2.10
CA ARG A 334 25.02 5.49 -2.23
C ARG A 334 25.15 4.68 -3.52
N SER A 335 24.10 3.94 -3.92
CA SER A 335 24.07 3.25 -5.21
C SER A 335 24.25 4.22 -6.37
N VAL A 336 23.58 5.38 -6.33
CA VAL A 336 23.71 6.44 -7.35
C VAL A 336 25.14 6.99 -7.37
N GLU A 337 25.70 7.33 -6.20
CA GLU A 337 27.09 7.81 -6.07
C GLU A 337 28.09 6.82 -6.65
N GLN A 338 27.93 5.54 -6.32
CA GLN A 338 28.80 4.47 -6.81
C GLN A 338 28.71 4.31 -8.33
N ALA A 339 27.49 4.28 -8.88
CA ALA A 339 27.27 4.15 -10.31
C ALA A 339 27.92 5.33 -11.08
N VAL A 340 27.71 6.56 -10.62
CA VAL A 340 28.29 7.79 -11.22
C VAL A 340 29.82 7.81 -11.06
N GLY A 341 30.34 7.30 -9.95
CA GLY A 341 31.79 7.24 -9.72
C GLY A 341 32.52 6.25 -10.63
N VAL A 342 31.85 5.17 -11.01
CA VAL A 342 32.43 4.11 -11.85
C VAL A 342 32.18 4.34 -13.35
N HIS A 343 30.95 4.76 -13.70
CA HIS A 343 30.51 4.89 -15.08
C HIS A 343 30.42 6.35 -15.50
N LYS A 344 30.96 6.67 -16.70
CA LYS A 344 30.93 8.02 -17.24
C LYS A 344 29.79 8.26 -18.23
N ASN A 345 29.25 7.19 -18.79
CA ASN A 345 28.15 7.25 -19.74
C ASN A 345 26.81 7.14 -18.99
N PRO A 346 25.83 8.03 -19.21
CA PRO A 346 24.52 7.95 -18.59
C PRO A 346 23.78 6.62 -18.78
N THR A 347 23.96 5.97 -19.94
CA THR A 347 23.35 4.64 -20.20
C THR A 347 23.93 3.59 -19.28
N ASP A 348 25.26 3.54 -19.14
CA ASP A 348 25.93 2.55 -18.27
C ASP A 348 25.56 2.76 -16.79
N VAL A 349 25.40 4.03 -16.36
CA VAL A 349 24.88 4.38 -15.03
C VAL A 349 23.47 3.82 -14.83
N SER A 350 22.58 4.03 -15.81
CA SER A 350 21.20 3.55 -15.74
C SER A 350 21.12 2.02 -15.72
N GLU A 351 21.91 1.34 -16.55
CA GLU A 351 21.96 -0.12 -16.58
C GLU A 351 22.50 -0.69 -15.26
N TRP A 352 23.53 -0.06 -14.68
CA TRP A 352 24.07 -0.47 -13.39
C TRP A 352 23.02 -0.30 -12.27
N LEU A 353 22.39 0.87 -12.18
CA LEU A 353 21.36 1.13 -11.18
C LEU A 353 20.16 0.19 -11.31
N GLN A 354 19.75 -0.09 -12.55
CA GLN A 354 18.66 -1.04 -12.82
C GLN A 354 18.96 -2.44 -12.26
N GLN A 355 20.21 -2.87 -12.33
CA GLN A 355 20.62 -4.20 -11.88
C GLN A 355 20.89 -4.28 -10.37
N HIS A 356 21.31 -3.18 -9.71
CA HIS A 356 21.87 -3.26 -8.37
C HIS A 356 21.03 -2.58 -7.30
N THR A 357 20.33 -1.48 -7.58
CA THR A 357 19.70 -0.66 -6.53
C THR A 357 18.73 -1.44 -5.66
N SER A 358 17.76 -2.12 -6.27
CA SER A 358 16.78 -2.92 -5.50
C SER A 358 17.42 -4.13 -4.85
N GLN A 359 18.45 -4.73 -5.47
CA GLN A 359 19.20 -5.86 -4.89
C GLN A 359 19.96 -5.45 -3.62
N GLU A 360 20.59 -4.26 -3.60
CA GLU A 360 21.27 -3.75 -2.40
C GLU A 360 20.29 -3.56 -1.22
N LEU A 361 19.05 -3.14 -1.50
CA LEU A 361 18.00 -3.02 -0.47
C LEU A 361 17.57 -4.39 0.06
N VAL A 362 17.38 -5.38 -0.82
CA VAL A 362 17.06 -6.77 -0.44
C VAL A 362 18.19 -7.37 0.40
N ASP A 363 19.45 -7.19 -0.03
CA ASP A 363 20.61 -7.71 0.69
C ASP A 363 20.75 -7.07 2.07
N GLU A 364 20.48 -5.77 2.20
CA GLU A 364 20.50 -5.08 3.48
C GLU A 364 19.39 -5.56 4.42
N ALA A 365 18.15 -5.78 3.91
CA ALA A 365 17.07 -6.34 4.70
C ALA A 365 17.47 -7.72 5.28
N LYS A 366 18.05 -8.58 4.45
CA LYS A 366 18.53 -9.89 4.89
C LYS A 366 19.68 -9.78 5.89
N ARG A 367 20.61 -8.85 5.68
CA ARG A 367 21.73 -8.58 6.60
C ARG A 367 21.25 -8.11 7.97
N LEU A 368 20.17 -7.33 8.02
CA LEU A 368 19.53 -6.85 9.24
C LEU A 368 18.60 -7.88 9.90
N GLY A 369 18.46 -9.05 9.29
CA GLY A 369 17.77 -10.21 9.88
C GLY A 369 16.30 -10.30 9.53
N SER A 370 15.87 -9.74 8.39
CA SER A 370 14.54 -10.01 7.84
C SER A 370 14.30 -11.52 7.76
N ARG A 371 13.09 -11.94 8.16
CA ARG A 371 12.66 -13.34 8.16
C ARG A 371 11.47 -13.56 7.23
N ASP A 372 11.17 -12.55 6.42
CA ASP A 372 10.06 -12.59 5.46
C ASP A 372 10.54 -12.68 4.02
N ASN A 373 9.62 -12.92 3.10
CA ASN A 373 9.83 -12.60 1.71
C ASN A 373 10.19 -11.11 1.60
N VAL A 374 11.05 -10.75 0.68
CA VAL A 374 11.45 -9.36 0.45
C VAL A 374 11.30 -9.05 -1.02
N LEU A 375 10.49 -8.05 -1.34
CA LEU A 375 10.35 -7.55 -2.70
C LEU A 375 10.51 -6.04 -2.70
N VAL A 376 11.38 -5.54 -3.59
CA VAL A 376 11.69 -4.12 -3.75
C VAL A 376 11.61 -3.72 -5.20
N LEU A 377 10.77 -2.74 -5.50
CA LEU A 377 10.67 -2.07 -6.79
C LEU A 377 11.09 -0.61 -6.63
N THR A 378 12.09 -0.17 -7.39
CA THR A 378 12.49 1.24 -7.46
C THR A 378 12.21 1.82 -8.84
N LEU A 379 11.64 3.03 -8.88
CA LEU A 379 11.35 3.79 -10.09
C LEU A 379 12.21 5.05 -10.12
N PHE A 380 12.92 5.26 -11.21
CA PHE A 380 13.77 6.43 -11.44
C PHE A 380 13.09 7.37 -12.45
N PHE A 381 12.92 8.66 -12.09
CA PHE A 381 12.19 9.65 -12.87
C PHE A 381 13.11 10.64 -13.58
#